data_b355c27b8d42c972e4865dcdd2045dc7
#
_entry.id   b355c27b8d42c972e4865dcdd2045dc7
#
_cell.length_a   1.000
_cell.length_b   1.000
_cell.length_c   1.000
_cell.angle_alpha   90.00
_cell.angle_beta   90.00
_cell.angle_gamma   90.00
#
_symmetry.space_group_name_H-M   'P 1'
#
loop_
_entity.id
_entity.type
_entity.pdbx_description
1 polymer ?
#
loop_
_entity_poly.entity_id
_entity_poly.type
_entity_poly.pdbx_seq_one_letter_code
_entity_poly.pdbx_strand_id
1 'polypeptide(L)'
;MIRFNNDYNHAAHESIYEAMKADQANNYPGYGADEWCTKAAEEIKKLIGREDPAIYFFPGATQANFVVCAAALNSIQSVVCPKTGHINCHEAGSIENTGHKIIELPSTEGKIMAQQVRECASSYFEHGEAEYLTEPKLVYISFPTEYGTIYSLKELQELHRVCKEYGMYLFVDGARMGYGLGASVNDVTLKDLAELTDVFYIGGTKCGAMFGEAVILVNEELKRHFKTYMKQNGAVLAKGWLLGLQFYTLLKDGTYFSITKKADEQAIRIKEAFHKKEILEYMGSYTNQQFVILSKEQEEKLSQKYIFELDGVLPDGRSVVRFCTSWSTTDEEVNELVQDILAL
;
A
#
# COMPACT_ATOMS: atom_id res chain seq x y z
N MET A 1 20.63 -18.27 5.11
CA MET A 1 19.80 -17.99 3.92
C MET A 1 19.36 -16.53 3.96
N ILE A 2 19.63 -15.79 2.90
CA ILE A 2 19.26 -14.38 2.77
C ILE A 2 17.80 -14.29 2.32
N ARG A 3 17.03 -13.35 2.89
CA ARG A 3 15.60 -13.26 2.68
C ARG A 3 15.23 -12.11 1.75
N PHE A 4 14.62 -12.44 0.61
CA PHE A 4 14.00 -11.52 -0.35
C PHE A 4 12.52 -11.86 -0.60
N ASN A 5 11.86 -12.54 0.33
CA ASN A 5 10.48 -12.99 0.15
C ASN A 5 9.43 -11.93 0.48
N ASN A 6 9.71 -11.00 1.39
CA ASN A 6 8.79 -9.93 1.77
C ASN A 6 9.51 -8.70 2.37
N ASP A 7 8.79 -7.61 2.56
CA ASP A 7 9.27 -6.33 3.10
C ASP A 7 8.81 -6.05 4.55
N TYR A 8 8.42 -7.10 5.29
CA TYR A 8 7.97 -7.02 6.68
C TYR A 8 8.62 -8.08 7.59
N ASN A 9 9.84 -8.49 7.27
CA ASN A 9 10.60 -9.52 8.00
C ASN A 9 11.55 -8.95 9.08
N HIS A 10 11.67 -7.62 9.20
CA HIS A 10 12.42 -6.92 10.23
C HIS A 10 11.47 -6.11 11.14
N ALA A 11 11.90 -5.86 12.38
CA ALA A 11 11.00 -5.28 13.36
C ALA A 11 10.75 -3.78 13.13
N ALA A 12 11.78 -2.92 13.19
CA ALA A 12 11.65 -1.48 12.97
C ALA A 12 13.01 -0.85 12.65
N HIS A 13 12.99 0.34 12.05
CA HIS A 13 14.19 1.17 11.88
C HIS A 13 14.76 1.58 13.24
N GLU A 14 16.09 1.63 13.36
CA GLU A 14 16.80 1.89 14.64
C GLU A 14 16.35 3.18 15.33
N SER A 15 16.07 4.24 14.57
CA SER A 15 15.62 5.52 15.11
C SER A 15 14.35 5.41 15.96
N ILE A 16 13.48 4.42 15.68
CA ILE A 16 12.27 4.17 16.47
C ILE A 16 12.64 3.61 17.86
N TYR A 17 13.58 2.68 17.92
CA TYR A 17 14.06 2.14 19.22
C TYR A 17 14.73 3.23 20.06
N GLU A 18 15.51 4.11 19.43
CA GLU A 18 16.13 5.26 20.10
C GLU A 18 15.07 6.23 20.64
N ALA A 19 14.06 6.55 19.83
CA ALA A 19 12.94 7.40 20.24
C ALA A 19 12.16 6.78 21.40
N MET A 20 11.82 5.49 21.33
CA MET A 20 11.14 4.76 22.40
C MET A 20 11.96 4.72 23.68
N LYS A 21 13.28 4.51 23.59
CA LYS A 21 14.20 4.52 24.75
C LYS A 21 14.28 5.89 25.39
N ALA A 22 14.36 6.95 24.59
CA ALA A 22 14.40 8.33 25.08
C ALA A 22 13.08 8.72 25.78
N ASP A 23 11.96 8.14 25.35
CA ASP A 23 10.62 8.45 25.81
C ASP A 23 10.10 7.54 26.95
N GLN A 24 10.87 6.53 27.34
CA GLN A 24 10.44 5.45 28.25
C GLN A 24 9.92 5.91 29.63
N ALA A 25 10.33 7.09 30.12
CA ALA A 25 9.93 7.63 31.41
C ALA A 25 8.64 8.46 31.33
N ASN A 26 8.15 8.75 30.13
CA ASN A 26 6.97 9.58 29.93
C ASN A 26 5.67 8.74 29.97
N ASN A 27 4.57 9.42 30.20
CA ASN A 27 3.23 8.80 30.16
C ASN A 27 2.27 9.69 29.36
N TYR A 28 1.31 9.04 28.70
CA TYR A 28 0.43 9.68 27.73
C TYR A 28 -1.02 9.27 27.93
N PRO A 29 -1.97 10.15 27.57
CA PRO A 29 -3.37 9.74 27.39
C PRO A 29 -3.45 8.59 26.38
N GLY A 30 -4.37 7.66 26.62
CA GLY A 30 -4.58 6.53 25.73
C GLY A 30 -5.37 6.88 24.48
N TYR A 31 -5.48 5.89 23.60
CA TYR A 31 -6.42 5.88 22.46
C TYR A 31 -6.16 6.96 21.42
N GLY A 32 -4.89 7.31 21.21
CA GLY A 32 -4.46 8.27 20.19
C GLY A 32 -4.78 9.74 20.51
N ALA A 33 -5.09 10.05 21.77
CA ALA A 33 -5.30 11.42 22.24
C ALA A 33 -4.03 11.97 22.93
N ASP A 34 -2.89 11.83 22.29
CA ASP A 34 -1.56 12.09 22.83
C ASP A 34 -0.74 13.02 21.92
N GLU A 35 0.36 13.51 22.48
CA GLU A 35 1.25 14.44 21.77
C GLU A 35 1.96 13.81 20.56
N TRP A 36 2.29 12.50 20.62
CA TRP A 36 2.99 11.85 19.52
C TRP A 36 2.09 11.70 18.29
N CYS A 37 0.83 11.28 18.52
CA CYS A 37 -0.17 11.25 17.45
C CYS A 37 -0.44 12.65 16.89
N THR A 38 -0.47 13.68 17.73
CA THR A 38 -0.62 15.07 17.29
C THR A 38 0.56 15.51 16.42
N LYS A 39 1.80 15.34 16.91
CA LYS A 39 3.02 15.71 16.14
C LYS A 39 3.11 14.97 14.82
N ALA A 40 2.80 13.67 14.81
CA ALA A 40 2.79 12.88 13.57
C ALA A 40 1.72 13.38 12.58
N ALA A 41 0.53 13.70 13.06
CA ALA A 41 -0.53 14.27 12.23
C ALA A 41 -0.16 15.64 11.65
N GLU A 42 0.46 16.51 12.46
CA GLU A 42 0.95 17.81 12.00
C GLU A 42 2.04 17.66 10.92
N GLU A 43 2.95 16.70 11.10
CA GLU A 43 4.00 16.43 10.11
C GLU A 43 3.41 15.91 8.79
N ILE A 44 2.43 15.00 8.85
CA ILE A 44 1.71 14.52 7.67
C ILE A 44 0.98 15.69 6.98
N LYS A 45 0.29 16.56 7.72
CA LYS A 45 -0.36 17.76 7.17
C LYS A 45 0.58 18.68 6.42
N LYS A 46 1.79 18.89 6.94
CA LYS A 46 2.84 19.66 6.23
C LYS A 46 3.24 18.97 4.91
N LEU A 47 3.43 17.66 4.93
CA LEU A 47 3.82 16.88 3.75
C LEU A 47 2.75 16.93 2.65
N ILE A 48 1.48 16.82 3.03
CA ILE A 48 0.36 16.90 2.08
C ILE A 48 -0.05 18.34 1.72
N GLY A 49 0.47 19.34 2.44
CA GLY A 49 0.18 20.76 2.19
C GLY A 49 -1.26 21.18 2.53
N ARG A 50 -1.95 20.46 3.44
CA ARG A 50 -3.34 20.73 3.84
C ARG A 50 -3.53 20.56 5.34
N GLU A 51 -4.33 21.45 5.94
CA GLU A 51 -4.63 21.44 7.38
C GLU A 51 -5.96 20.76 7.75
N ASP A 52 -6.88 20.70 6.79
CA ASP A 52 -8.24 20.21 6.99
C ASP A 52 -8.37 18.67 7.12
N PRO A 53 -7.53 17.80 6.51
CA PRO A 53 -7.71 16.35 6.63
C PRO A 53 -7.62 15.85 8.08
N ALA A 54 -8.46 14.87 8.40
CA ALA A 54 -8.34 14.13 9.64
C ALA A 54 -7.37 12.95 9.46
N ILE A 55 -6.50 12.74 10.45
CA ILE A 55 -5.47 11.71 10.39
C ILE A 55 -5.67 10.74 11.55
N TYR A 56 -5.70 9.45 11.23
CA TYR A 56 -5.88 8.37 12.19
C TYR A 56 -4.83 7.29 12.00
N PHE A 57 -4.33 6.73 13.09
CA PHE A 57 -3.32 5.68 13.07
C PHE A 57 -3.95 4.32 13.35
N PHE A 58 -3.63 3.35 12.49
CA PHE A 58 -4.13 1.98 12.54
C PHE A 58 -2.99 0.99 12.85
N PRO A 59 -3.27 -0.16 13.48
CA PRO A 59 -2.25 -1.17 13.74
C PRO A 59 -1.84 -1.98 12.49
N GLY A 60 -2.62 -1.95 11.41
CA GLY A 60 -2.31 -2.67 10.18
C GLY A 60 -3.22 -2.32 9.02
N ALA A 61 -2.72 -2.59 7.78
CA ALA A 61 -3.35 -2.19 6.53
C ALA A 61 -4.71 -2.87 6.28
N THR A 62 -4.81 -4.17 6.48
CA THR A 62 -6.10 -4.89 6.34
C THR A 62 -7.18 -4.27 7.20
N GLN A 63 -6.84 -3.91 8.47
CA GLN A 63 -7.78 -3.24 9.35
C GLN A 63 -8.16 -1.83 8.87
N ALA A 64 -7.19 -1.08 8.31
CA ALA A 64 -7.46 0.22 7.70
C ALA A 64 -8.42 0.07 6.51
N ASN A 65 -8.18 -0.90 5.64
CA ASN A 65 -8.99 -1.15 4.44
C ASN A 65 -10.45 -1.44 4.78
N PHE A 66 -10.72 -2.43 5.63
CA PHE A 66 -12.11 -2.77 5.92
C PHE A 66 -12.82 -1.72 6.80
N VAL A 67 -12.11 -0.99 7.66
CA VAL A 67 -12.71 0.10 8.45
C VAL A 67 -13.05 1.30 7.56
N VAL A 68 -12.21 1.65 6.59
CA VAL A 68 -12.52 2.68 5.60
C VAL A 68 -13.76 2.28 4.80
N CYS A 69 -13.83 1.05 4.30
CA CYS A 69 -15.02 0.57 3.58
C CYS A 69 -16.28 0.60 4.45
N ALA A 70 -16.21 0.10 5.69
CA ALA A 70 -17.33 0.11 6.62
C ALA A 70 -17.81 1.53 6.97
N ALA A 71 -16.91 2.52 7.00
CA ALA A 71 -17.24 3.90 7.30
C ALA A 71 -17.77 4.67 6.08
N ALA A 72 -17.29 4.32 4.88
CA ALA A 72 -17.61 5.01 3.62
C ALA A 72 -18.90 4.50 2.96
N LEU A 73 -19.29 3.25 3.23
CA LEU A 73 -20.37 2.57 2.52
C LEU A 73 -21.59 2.36 3.43
N ASN A 74 -22.77 2.49 2.86
CA ASN A 74 -23.98 1.98 3.50
C ASN A 74 -24.29 0.55 2.98
N SER A 75 -25.27 -0.11 3.60
CA SER A 75 -25.56 -1.53 3.40
C SER A 75 -25.93 -1.94 1.95
N ILE A 76 -26.27 -0.99 1.07
CA ILE A 76 -26.62 -1.24 -0.34
C ILE A 76 -25.51 -0.84 -1.30
N GLN A 77 -24.35 -0.40 -0.77
CA GLN A 77 -23.24 0.09 -1.57
C GLN A 77 -22.08 -0.91 -1.63
N SER A 78 -21.27 -0.77 -2.66
CA SER A 78 -20.16 -1.67 -2.98
C SER A 78 -18.87 -0.92 -3.25
N VAL A 79 -17.75 -1.62 -3.09
CA VAL A 79 -16.43 -1.15 -3.47
C VAL A 79 -16.01 -1.75 -4.82
N VAL A 80 -15.49 -0.91 -5.70
CA VAL A 80 -14.92 -1.29 -7.00
C VAL A 80 -13.41 -1.36 -6.86
N CYS A 81 -12.77 -2.46 -7.28
CA CYS A 81 -11.31 -2.60 -7.21
C CYS A 81 -10.75 -3.39 -8.39
N PRO A 82 -9.41 -3.29 -8.64
CA PRO A 82 -8.75 -4.22 -9.55
C PRO A 82 -8.96 -5.68 -9.11
N LYS A 83 -9.12 -6.60 -10.06
CA LYS A 83 -9.17 -8.05 -9.76
C LYS A 83 -8.00 -8.50 -8.87
N THR A 84 -6.83 -7.89 -9.04
CA THR A 84 -5.60 -8.14 -8.29
C THR A 84 -5.48 -7.31 -7.00
N GLY A 85 -6.46 -6.45 -6.70
CA GLY A 85 -6.44 -5.60 -5.52
C GLY A 85 -6.34 -6.38 -4.22
N HIS A 86 -5.55 -5.90 -3.27
CA HIS A 86 -5.26 -6.59 -2.01
C HIS A 86 -6.52 -6.98 -1.24
N ILE A 87 -7.53 -6.09 -1.20
CA ILE A 87 -8.82 -6.35 -0.54
C ILE A 87 -9.59 -7.52 -1.17
N ASN A 88 -9.38 -7.79 -2.47
CA ASN A 88 -10.04 -8.87 -3.19
C ASN A 88 -9.31 -10.21 -3.05
N CYS A 89 -7.94 -10.18 -3.04
CA CYS A 89 -7.13 -11.40 -3.15
C CYS A 89 -6.51 -11.87 -1.84
N HIS A 90 -6.22 -10.97 -0.87
CA HIS A 90 -5.30 -11.25 0.23
C HIS A 90 -5.84 -10.89 1.62
N GLU A 91 -7.14 -10.59 1.77
CA GLU A 91 -7.73 -10.18 3.05
C GLU A 91 -8.83 -11.11 3.57
N ALA A 92 -8.91 -12.32 3.02
CA ALA A 92 -9.82 -13.39 3.51
C ALA A 92 -11.28 -12.93 3.66
N GLY A 93 -11.79 -12.12 2.73
CA GLY A 93 -13.16 -11.62 2.77
C GLY A 93 -13.40 -10.55 3.85
N SER A 94 -12.39 -9.76 4.19
CA SER A 94 -12.51 -8.72 5.22
C SER A 94 -13.55 -7.66 4.87
N ILE A 95 -13.68 -7.31 3.60
CA ILE A 95 -14.67 -6.35 3.10
C ILE A 95 -16.08 -6.94 3.15
N GLU A 96 -16.25 -8.19 2.68
CA GLU A 96 -17.52 -8.90 2.72
C GLU A 96 -18.01 -9.11 4.16
N ASN A 97 -17.08 -9.29 5.11
CA ASN A 97 -17.40 -9.38 6.53
C ASN A 97 -17.96 -8.07 7.10
N THR A 98 -17.72 -6.93 6.46
CA THR A 98 -18.38 -5.66 6.82
C THR A 98 -19.78 -5.49 6.19
N GLY A 99 -20.22 -6.48 5.41
CA GLY A 99 -21.53 -6.48 4.74
C GLY A 99 -21.53 -5.83 3.35
N HIS A 100 -20.35 -5.57 2.77
CA HIS A 100 -20.23 -4.89 1.48
C HIS A 100 -19.71 -5.83 0.40
N LYS A 101 -20.24 -5.67 -0.82
CA LYS A 101 -19.82 -6.41 -2.00
C LYS A 101 -18.57 -5.76 -2.61
N ILE A 102 -17.63 -6.59 -3.04
CA ILE A 102 -16.58 -6.19 -3.97
C ILE A 102 -17.07 -6.37 -5.41
N ILE A 103 -16.87 -5.35 -6.24
CA ILE A 103 -17.00 -5.40 -7.70
C ILE A 103 -15.58 -5.39 -8.26
N GLU A 104 -15.11 -6.56 -8.68
CA GLU A 104 -13.80 -6.66 -9.31
C GLU A 104 -13.83 -6.25 -10.77
N LEU A 105 -12.86 -5.45 -11.20
CA LEU A 105 -12.64 -5.09 -12.59
C LEU A 105 -11.37 -5.78 -13.13
N PRO A 106 -11.37 -6.21 -14.41
CA PRO A 106 -10.15 -6.71 -15.04
C PRO A 106 -9.03 -5.70 -14.93
N SER A 107 -7.84 -6.13 -14.55
CA SER A 107 -6.69 -5.25 -14.37
C SER A 107 -5.59 -5.56 -15.38
N THR A 108 -4.91 -4.52 -15.84
CA THR A 108 -3.68 -4.62 -16.64
C THR A 108 -2.55 -4.08 -15.79
N GLU A 109 -1.52 -4.89 -15.57
CA GLU A 109 -0.39 -4.53 -14.70
C GLU A 109 -0.83 -4.11 -13.27
N GLY A 110 -1.90 -4.72 -12.76
CA GLY A 110 -2.46 -4.40 -11.44
C GLY A 110 -3.32 -3.13 -11.41
N LYS A 111 -3.48 -2.41 -12.53
CA LYS A 111 -4.24 -1.15 -12.62
C LYS A 111 -5.61 -1.34 -13.25
N ILE A 112 -6.57 -0.54 -12.80
CA ILE A 112 -7.86 -0.30 -13.49
C ILE A 112 -7.83 1.10 -14.09
N MET A 113 -8.48 1.24 -15.24
CA MET A 113 -8.56 2.50 -15.97
C MET A 113 -9.86 3.25 -15.64
N ALA A 114 -9.82 4.57 -15.72
CA ALA A 114 -10.98 5.42 -15.49
C ALA A 114 -12.18 5.03 -16.38
N GLN A 115 -11.94 4.58 -17.61
CA GLN A 115 -12.99 4.12 -18.51
C GLN A 115 -13.73 2.88 -17.97
N GLN A 116 -13.02 1.92 -17.36
CA GLN A 116 -13.65 0.73 -16.76
C GLN A 116 -14.50 1.11 -15.54
N VAL A 117 -14.04 2.08 -14.74
CA VAL A 117 -14.82 2.61 -13.61
C VAL A 117 -16.07 3.32 -14.11
N ARG A 118 -15.95 4.11 -15.20
CA ARG A 118 -17.08 4.75 -15.85
C ARG A 118 -18.12 3.74 -16.34
N GLU A 119 -17.69 2.70 -17.05
CA GLU A 119 -18.56 1.64 -17.55
C GLU A 119 -19.27 0.89 -16.41
N CYS A 120 -18.55 0.61 -15.31
CA CYS A 120 -19.14 0.01 -14.13
C CYS A 120 -20.20 0.91 -13.49
N ALA A 121 -19.92 2.21 -13.34
CA ALA A 121 -20.86 3.16 -12.76
C ALA A 121 -22.09 3.40 -13.69
N SER A 122 -21.86 3.67 -14.97
CA SER A 122 -22.96 3.91 -15.92
C SER A 122 -23.86 2.69 -16.06
N SER A 123 -23.30 1.47 -16.04
CA SER A 123 -24.10 0.24 -16.10
C SER A 123 -25.06 0.10 -14.92
N TYR A 124 -24.72 0.64 -13.74
CA TYR A 124 -25.64 0.70 -12.60
C TYR A 124 -26.68 1.81 -12.77
N PHE A 125 -26.26 3.04 -13.03
CA PHE A 125 -27.16 4.21 -13.06
C PHE A 125 -28.10 4.23 -14.26
N GLU A 126 -27.73 3.57 -15.36
CA GLU A 126 -28.54 3.45 -16.59
C GLU A 126 -29.34 2.11 -16.64
N HIS A 127 -29.18 1.25 -15.63
CA HIS A 127 -29.85 -0.05 -15.59
C HIS A 127 -31.32 0.11 -15.18
N GLY A 128 -32.22 -0.49 -15.94
CA GLY A 128 -33.67 -0.39 -15.68
C GLY A 128 -34.14 -1.06 -14.38
N GLU A 129 -33.29 -1.86 -13.74
CA GLU A 129 -33.54 -2.61 -12.50
C GLU A 129 -32.43 -2.37 -11.48
N ALA A 130 -31.92 -1.12 -11.39
CA ALA A 130 -30.81 -0.76 -10.51
C ALA A 130 -31.10 -1.06 -9.03
N GLU A 131 -32.37 -1.06 -8.62
CA GLU A 131 -32.78 -1.41 -7.25
C GLU A 131 -32.48 -2.86 -6.83
N TYR A 132 -32.15 -3.75 -7.75
CA TYR A 132 -31.72 -5.13 -7.46
C TYR A 132 -30.20 -5.30 -7.42
N LEU A 133 -29.44 -4.23 -7.68
CA LEU A 133 -27.97 -4.23 -7.72
C LEU A 133 -27.42 -3.44 -6.52
N THR A 134 -26.15 -3.70 -6.18
CA THR A 134 -25.44 -2.83 -5.23
C THR A 134 -24.87 -1.62 -5.95
N GLU A 135 -25.06 -0.43 -5.39
CA GLU A 135 -24.53 0.83 -5.94
C GLU A 135 -23.00 0.86 -5.82
N PRO A 136 -22.22 1.03 -6.92
CA PRO A 136 -20.80 1.28 -6.83
C PRO A 136 -20.52 2.67 -6.21
N LYS A 137 -19.87 2.71 -5.05
CA LYS A 137 -19.71 3.98 -4.30
C LYS A 137 -18.26 4.31 -3.94
N LEU A 138 -17.41 3.32 -3.78
CA LEU A 138 -16.00 3.49 -3.46
C LEU A 138 -15.15 2.83 -4.54
N VAL A 139 -14.15 3.54 -5.06
CA VAL A 139 -13.11 2.97 -5.93
C VAL A 139 -11.85 2.80 -5.10
N TYR A 140 -11.36 1.57 -5.00
CA TYR A 140 -10.12 1.22 -4.33
C TYR A 140 -9.04 0.93 -5.34
N ILE A 141 -7.87 1.52 -5.15
CA ILE A 141 -6.63 1.21 -5.87
C ILE A 141 -5.45 1.18 -4.90
N SER A 142 -4.36 0.51 -5.27
CA SER A 142 -3.11 0.49 -4.51
C SER A 142 -2.04 1.37 -5.17
N PHE A 143 -1.23 2.06 -4.36
CA PHE A 143 -0.12 2.88 -4.82
C PHE A 143 1.14 2.60 -3.98
N PRO A 144 2.17 1.93 -4.57
CA PRO A 144 2.15 1.22 -5.87
C PRO A 144 1.16 0.05 -5.87
N THR A 145 0.88 -0.49 -7.06
CA THR A 145 0.05 -1.69 -7.17
C THR A 145 0.75 -2.90 -6.53
N GLU A 146 0.04 -4.01 -6.38
CA GLU A 146 0.56 -5.27 -5.83
C GLU A 146 1.73 -5.82 -6.65
N TYR A 147 1.82 -5.45 -7.93
CA TYR A 147 2.92 -5.80 -8.83
C TYR A 147 4.05 -4.75 -8.88
N GLY A 148 3.96 -3.67 -8.11
CA GLY A 148 4.97 -2.61 -8.09
C GLY A 148 4.93 -1.67 -9.30
N THR A 149 3.84 -1.66 -10.06
CA THR A 149 3.57 -0.65 -11.09
C THR A 149 3.02 0.62 -10.46
N ILE A 150 3.10 1.73 -11.18
CA ILE A 150 2.75 3.06 -10.66
C ILE A 150 1.60 3.65 -11.48
N TYR A 151 0.58 4.17 -10.81
CA TYR A 151 -0.37 5.08 -11.43
C TYR A 151 0.31 6.42 -11.67
N SER A 152 0.30 6.92 -12.90
CA SER A 152 0.75 8.28 -13.21
C SER A 152 -0.23 9.33 -12.66
N LEU A 153 0.25 10.56 -12.52
CA LEU A 153 -0.60 11.69 -12.11
C LEU A 153 -1.82 11.84 -13.04
N LYS A 154 -1.63 11.65 -14.34
CA LYS A 154 -2.72 11.69 -15.32
C LYS A 154 -3.76 10.60 -15.08
N GLU A 155 -3.35 9.35 -14.84
CA GLU A 155 -4.27 8.24 -14.55
C GLU A 155 -5.07 8.50 -13.27
N LEU A 156 -4.43 9.03 -12.22
CA LEU A 156 -5.11 9.42 -10.98
C LEU A 156 -6.12 10.56 -11.20
N GLN A 157 -5.76 11.57 -11.99
CA GLN A 157 -6.67 12.66 -12.35
C GLN A 157 -7.90 12.17 -13.13
N GLU A 158 -7.71 11.19 -14.03
CA GLU A 158 -8.80 10.59 -14.78
C GLU A 158 -9.73 9.77 -13.88
N LEU A 159 -9.17 8.96 -12.96
CA LEU A 159 -9.94 8.22 -11.95
C LEU A 159 -10.72 9.18 -11.03
N HIS A 160 -10.04 10.20 -10.50
CA HIS A 160 -10.69 11.23 -9.68
C HIS A 160 -11.89 11.86 -10.39
N ARG A 161 -11.72 12.26 -11.66
CA ARG A 161 -12.78 12.90 -12.45
C ARG A 161 -14.00 11.98 -12.58
N VAL A 162 -13.79 10.71 -12.89
CA VAL A 162 -14.89 9.73 -13.01
C VAL A 162 -15.54 9.51 -11.64
N CYS A 163 -14.79 9.39 -10.58
CA CYS A 163 -15.34 9.26 -9.24
C CYS A 163 -16.24 10.46 -8.89
N LYS A 164 -15.79 11.68 -9.18
CA LYS A 164 -16.60 12.89 -8.94
C LYS A 164 -17.83 12.96 -9.82
N GLU A 165 -17.76 12.55 -11.07
CA GLU A 165 -18.90 12.52 -12.01
C GLU A 165 -20.04 11.64 -11.51
N TYR A 166 -19.72 10.48 -10.92
CA TYR A 166 -20.72 9.53 -10.41
C TYR A 166 -20.92 9.60 -8.88
N GLY A 167 -20.34 10.60 -8.20
CA GLY A 167 -20.46 10.75 -6.76
C GLY A 167 -19.83 9.62 -5.94
N MET A 168 -18.82 8.96 -6.51
CA MET A 168 -18.06 7.89 -5.88
C MET A 168 -16.87 8.47 -5.10
N TYR A 169 -16.38 7.73 -4.09
CA TYR A 169 -15.13 8.03 -3.39
C TYR A 169 -13.94 7.34 -4.05
N LEU A 170 -12.77 7.99 -4.02
CA LEU A 170 -11.50 7.38 -4.42
C LEU A 170 -10.64 7.10 -3.18
N PHE A 171 -10.35 5.83 -2.95
CA PHE A 171 -9.50 5.33 -1.87
C PHE A 171 -8.20 4.77 -2.41
N VAL A 172 -7.06 5.28 -1.91
CA VAL A 172 -5.72 4.81 -2.26
C VAL A 172 -5.09 4.05 -1.09
N ASP A 173 -4.90 2.76 -1.29
CA ASP A 173 -4.09 1.89 -0.44
C ASP A 173 -2.61 2.23 -0.62
N GLY A 174 -2.00 2.77 0.42
CA GLY A 174 -0.59 3.15 0.44
C GLY A 174 0.28 2.24 1.31
N ALA A 175 -0.03 0.94 1.41
CA ALA A 175 0.77 0.00 2.23
C ALA A 175 2.26 0.04 1.90
N ARG A 176 2.60 0.40 0.66
CA ARG A 176 3.96 0.60 0.15
C ARG A 176 4.19 2.04 -0.35
N MET A 177 3.51 3.01 0.22
CA MET A 177 3.54 4.41 -0.24
C MET A 177 4.96 4.95 -0.45
N GLY A 178 5.87 4.69 0.47
CA GLY A 178 7.24 5.19 0.38
C GLY A 178 7.99 4.67 -0.86
N TYR A 179 7.80 3.40 -1.21
CA TYR A 179 8.37 2.80 -2.42
C TYR A 179 7.73 3.37 -3.69
N GLY A 180 6.41 3.57 -3.70
CA GLY A 180 5.74 4.20 -4.83
C GLY A 180 6.25 5.62 -5.09
N LEU A 181 6.40 6.42 -4.04
CA LEU A 181 6.91 7.78 -4.13
C LEU A 181 8.41 7.83 -4.50
N GLY A 182 9.18 6.79 -4.11
CA GLY A 182 10.61 6.66 -4.41
C GLY A 182 10.92 6.17 -5.83
N ALA A 183 9.95 5.56 -6.52
CA ALA A 183 10.13 4.97 -7.84
C ALA A 183 10.56 6.00 -8.89
N SER A 184 11.52 5.64 -9.73
CA SER A 184 12.12 6.55 -10.71
C SER A 184 11.16 7.07 -11.78
N VAL A 185 10.06 6.39 -12.00
CA VAL A 185 9.01 6.77 -12.98
C VAL A 185 7.84 7.52 -12.33
N ASN A 186 7.88 7.73 -11.02
CA ASN A 186 6.81 8.38 -10.29
C ASN A 186 6.76 9.88 -10.57
N ASP A 187 5.57 10.38 -10.90
CA ASP A 187 5.26 11.80 -11.09
C ASP A 187 4.18 12.32 -10.10
N VAL A 188 3.86 11.50 -9.06
CA VAL A 188 2.83 11.79 -8.06
C VAL A 188 3.47 12.19 -6.73
N THR A 189 2.91 13.17 -6.06
CA THR A 189 3.31 13.60 -4.72
C THR A 189 2.22 13.31 -3.69
N LEU A 190 2.55 13.39 -2.39
CA LEU A 190 1.55 13.33 -1.32
C LEU A 190 0.51 14.46 -1.40
N LYS A 191 0.89 15.61 -1.98
CA LYS A 191 -0.04 16.73 -2.23
C LYS A 191 -1.06 16.37 -3.29
N ASP A 192 -0.61 15.75 -4.39
CA ASP A 192 -1.50 15.28 -5.46
C ASP A 192 -2.47 14.24 -4.93
N LEU A 193 -2.02 13.30 -4.09
CA LEU A 193 -2.91 12.33 -3.45
C LEU A 193 -3.95 13.02 -2.56
N ALA A 194 -3.56 14.03 -1.78
CA ALA A 194 -4.49 14.78 -0.94
C ALA A 194 -5.47 15.67 -1.75
N GLU A 195 -5.17 16.00 -3.00
CA GLU A 195 -6.08 16.72 -3.89
C GLU A 195 -7.02 15.79 -4.67
N LEU A 196 -6.54 14.63 -5.05
CA LEU A 196 -7.22 13.74 -5.98
C LEU A 196 -8.00 12.59 -5.31
N THR A 197 -7.80 12.35 -4.00
CA THR A 197 -8.45 11.24 -3.31
C THR A 197 -9.41 11.71 -2.22
N ASP A 198 -10.36 10.88 -1.84
CA ASP A 198 -11.23 11.11 -0.70
C ASP A 198 -10.63 10.54 0.58
N VAL A 199 -9.86 9.47 0.45
CA VAL A 199 -9.09 8.84 1.53
C VAL A 199 -7.87 8.13 0.95
N PHE A 200 -6.76 8.17 1.67
CA PHE A 200 -5.58 7.36 1.39
C PHE A 200 -4.84 7.07 2.70
N TYR A 201 -3.86 6.17 2.67
CA TYR A 201 -3.00 6.01 3.83
C TYR A 201 -1.52 5.92 3.47
N ILE A 202 -0.67 6.32 4.41
CA ILE A 202 0.77 6.18 4.38
C ILE A 202 1.12 4.94 5.20
N GLY A 203 1.60 3.91 4.51
CA GLY A 203 1.97 2.64 5.12
C GLY A 203 3.26 2.75 5.92
N GLY A 204 3.23 2.32 7.19
CA GLY A 204 4.41 2.26 8.05
C GLY A 204 5.00 0.85 8.15
N THR A 205 4.16 -0.16 8.26
CA THR A 205 4.57 -1.56 8.52
C THR A 205 5.66 -2.07 7.57
N LYS A 206 5.57 -1.73 6.29
CA LYS A 206 6.55 -2.17 5.27
C LYS A 206 7.67 -1.15 5.04
N CYS A 207 7.53 0.06 5.58
CA CYS A 207 8.38 1.21 5.28
C CYS A 207 9.19 1.69 6.51
N GLY A 208 9.57 0.78 7.40
CA GLY A 208 10.47 1.06 8.53
C GLY A 208 9.80 1.16 9.89
N ALA A 209 8.48 1.26 10.00
CA ALA A 209 7.78 1.17 11.27
C ALA A 209 7.72 -0.27 11.77
N MET A 210 7.59 -0.44 13.07
CA MET A 210 7.37 -1.75 13.69
C MET A 210 6.00 -2.32 13.25
N PHE A 211 5.00 -1.46 13.18
CA PHE A 211 3.66 -1.72 12.68
C PHE A 211 2.90 -0.41 12.52
N GLY A 212 1.88 -0.42 11.70
CA GLY A 212 0.87 0.64 11.62
C GLY A 212 0.83 1.37 10.29
N GLU A 213 -0.31 2.05 10.13
CA GLU A 213 -0.67 2.82 8.93
C GLU A 213 -1.29 4.16 9.37
N ALA A 214 -0.95 5.24 8.69
CA ALA A 214 -1.56 6.55 8.89
C ALA A 214 -2.63 6.79 7.82
N VAL A 215 -3.90 6.72 8.19
CA VAL A 215 -5.05 6.97 7.30
C VAL A 215 -5.37 8.46 7.30
N ILE A 216 -5.44 9.04 6.12
CA ILE A 216 -5.74 10.45 5.86
C ILE A 216 -7.12 10.55 5.24
N LEU A 217 -8.11 11.08 5.99
CA LEU A 217 -9.45 11.35 5.49
C LEU A 217 -9.50 12.79 4.96
N VAL A 218 -9.56 12.91 3.65
CA VAL A 218 -9.62 14.19 2.94
C VAL A 218 -11.07 14.66 2.84
N ASN A 219 -11.97 13.76 2.45
CA ASN A 219 -13.39 14.07 2.29
C ASN A 219 -14.06 14.26 3.65
N GLU A 220 -14.81 15.37 3.80
CA GLU A 220 -15.48 15.74 5.06
C GLU A 220 -16.54 14.73 5.50
N GLU A 221 -17.26 14.13 4.54
CA GLU A 221 -18.30 13.15 4.83
C GLU A 221 -17.73 11.89 5.49
N LEU A 222 -16.52 11.48 5.12
CA LEU A 222 -15.85 10.29 5.66
C LEU A 222 -15.34 10.50 7.11
N LYS A 223 -15.18 11.74 7.56
CA LYS A 223 -14.70 12.05 8.92
C LYS A 223 -15.75 11.77 9.98
N ARG A 224 -17.05 11.84 9.59
CA ARG A 224 -18.14 11.66 10.53
C ARG A 224 -18.15 10.26 11.13
N HIS A 225 -18.08 10.17 12.46
CA HIS A 225 -18.08 8.90 13.22
C HIS A 225 -16.92 7.92 12.88
N PHE A 226 -15.91 8.32 12.12
CA PHE A 226 -14.84 7.42 11.72
C PHE A 226 -14.14 6.76 12.91
N LYS A 227 -13.83 7.51 13.98
CA LYS A 227 -13.24 6.95 15.20
C LYS A 227 -14.17 5.93 15.90
N THR A 228 -15.48 6.03 15.70
CA THR A 228 -16.44 5.05 16.22
C THR A 228 -16.31 3.72 15.46
N TYR A 229 -16.21 3.77 14.11
CA TYR A 229 -15.93 2.60 13.29
C TYR A 229 -14.58 1.96 13.65
N MET A 230 -13.55 2.77 13.83
CA MET A 230 -12.25 2.28 14.32
C MET A 230 -12.39 1.55 15.64
N LYS A 231 -13.10 2.13 16.61
CA LYS A 231 -13.27 1.53 17.95
C LYS A 231 -14.06 0.23 17.90
N GLN A 232 -15.13 0.20 17.13
CA GLN A 232 -15.97 -0.98 16.91
C GLN A 232 -15.16 -2.15 16.36
N ASN A 233 -14.20 -1.86 15.48
CA ASN A 233 -13.36 -2.83 14.80
C ASN A 233 -11.99 -3.06 15.46
N GLY A 234 -11.79 -2.60 16.71
CA GLY A 234 -10.56 -2.83 17.48
C GLY A 234 -9.34 -2.02 17.04
N ALA A 235 -9.49 -1.04 16.12
CA ALA A 235 -8.39 -0.25 15.58
C ALA A 235 -7.89 0.88 16.51
N VAL A 236 -8.61 1.20 17.59
CA VAL A 236 -8.20 2.23 18.55
C VAL A 236 -7.42 1.58 19.68
N LEU A 237 -6.10 1.62 19.61
CA LEU A 237 -5.22 1.02 20.60
C LEU A 237 -5.18 1.84 21.89
N ALA A 238 -5.16 1.15 23.04
CA ALA A 238 -4.97 1.81 24.33
C ALA A 238 -3.63 2.57 24.39
N LYS A 239 -2.55 1.98 23.86
CA LYS A 239 -1.24 2.62 23.71
C LYS A 239 -1.04 3.18 22.30
N GLY A 240 -2.02 3.93 21.77
CA GLY A 240 -2.00 4.48 20.42
C GLY A 240 -0.84 5.44 20.15
N TRP A 241 -0.28 6.06 21.21
CA TRP A 241 0.88 6.94 21.11
C TRP A 241 2.11 6.27 20.47
N LEU A 242 2.24 4.94 20.58
CA LEU A 242 3.31 4.18 19.91
C LEU A 242 3.23 4.31 18.40
N LEU A 243 2.05 4.40 17.82
CA LEU A 243 1.88 4.63 16.37
C LEU A 243 2.34 6.04 16.00
N GLY A 244 1.88 7.05 16.74
CA GLY A 244 2.28 8.44 16.51
C GLY A 244 3.80 8.64 16.63
N LEU A 245 4.44 8.07 17.65
CA LEU A 245 5.88 8.14 17.83
C LEU A 245 6.64 7.60 16.62
N GLN A 246 6.24 6.43 16.10
CA GLN A 246 6.87 5.80 14.94
C GLN A 246 6.75 6.65 13.68
N PHE A 247 5.53 7.11 13.36
CA PHE A 247 5.29 7.95 12.19
C PHE A 247 6.04 9.28 12.28
N TYR A 248 5.97 9.97 13.42
CA TYR A 248 6.72 11.21 13.60
C TYR A 248 8.22 10.99 13.42
N THR A 249 8.78 9.93 14.03
CA THR A 249 10.21 9.62 13.96
C THR A 249 10.67 9.38 12.52
N LEU A 250 9.89 8.66 11.72
CA LEU A 250 10.25 8.35 10.34
C LEU A 250 10.03 9.52 9.38
N LEU A 251 9.02 10.39 9.63
CA LEU A 251 8.64 11.43 8.68
C LEU A 251 9.35 12.76 8.90
N LYS A 252 9.65 13.15 10.15
CA LYS A 252 10.14 14.49 10.52
C LYS A 252 11.40 14.95 9.80
N ASP A 253 12.27 14.04 9.41
CA ASP A 253 13.57 14.29 8.76
C ASP A 253 13.69 13.58 7.40
N GLY A 254 12.61 13.01 6.89
CA GLY A 254 12.57 12.34 5.60
C GLY A 254 13.16 10.93 5.58
N THR A 255 13.49 10.34 6.73
CA THR A 255 14.00 8.97 6.83
C THR A 255 13.10 7.98 6.10
N TYR A 256 11.78 8.08 6.27
CA TYR A 256 10.77 7.27 5.57
C TYR A 256 11.04 7.17 4.06
N PHE A 257 11.27 8.32 3.41
CA PHE A 257 11.45 8.39 1.96
C PHE A 257 12.85 7.92 1.53
N SER A 258 13.88 8.21 2.32
CA SER A 258 15.25 7.82 1.97
C SER A 258 15.47 6.32 2.04
N ILE A 259 14.95 5.64 3.07
CA ILE A 259 15.12 4.19 3.25
C ILE A 259 14.31 3.39 2.23
N THR A 260 13.11 3.85 1.85
CA THR A 260 12.28 3.19 0.84
C THR A 260 12.83 3.39 -0.56
N LYS A 261 13.30 4.59 -0.90
CA LYS A 261 13.98 4.87 -2.17
C LYS A 261 15.24 4.01 -2.35
N LYS A 262 16.06 3.87 -1.29
CA LYS A 262 17.24 2.99 -1.31
C LYS A 262 16.84 1.54 -1.67
N ALA A 263 15.77 1.03 -1.07
CA ALA A 263 15.29 -0.31 -1.36
C ALA A 263 14.82 -0.48 -2.82
N ASP A 264 14.15 0.53 -3.39
CA ASP A 264 13.80 0.52 -4.81
C ASP A 264 15.06 0.47 -5.71
N GLU A 265 16.06 1.29 -5.42
CA GLU A 265 17.34 1.29 -6.14
C GLU A 265 18.02 -0.09 -6.07
N GLN A 266 17.97 -0.75 -4.92
CA GLN A 266 18.47 -2.10 -4.72
C GLN A 266 17.67 -3.14 -5.54
N ALA A 267 16.35 -3.04 -5.56
CA ALA A 267 15.49 -3.92 -6.35
C ALA A 267 15.75 -3.78 -7.86
N ILE A 268 15.95 -2.55 -8.35
CA ILE A 268 16.30 -2.31 -9.76
C ILE A 268 17.64 -2.95 -10.13
N ARG A 269 18.64 -2.95 -9.24
CA ARG A 269 19.92 -3.66 -9.49
C ARG A 269 19.71 -5.17 -9.64
N ILE A 270 18.82 -5.77 -8.84
CA ILE A 270 18.45 -7.20 -8.95
C ILE A 270 17.77 -7.45 -10.31
N LYS A 271 16.80 -6.61 -10.69
CA LYS A 271 16.11 -6.65 -11.98
C LYS A 271 17.10 -6.60 -13.16
N GLU A 272 18.02 -5.64 -13.12
CA GLU A 272 19.05 -5.50 -14.17
C GLU A 272 19.96 -6.73 -14.29
N ALA A 273 20.25 -7.41 -13.18
CA ALA A 273 21.03 -8.65 -13.20
C ALA A 273 20.27 -9.78 -13.92
N PHE A 274 18.96 -9.92 -13.66
CA PHE A 274 18.11 -10.86 -14.36
C PHE A 274 18.03 -10.55 -15.88
N HIS A 275 17.89 -9.27 -16.24
CA HIS A 275 17.88 -8.84 -17.64
C HIS A 275 19.20 -9.19 -18.38
N LYS A 276 20.36 -9.01 -17.73
CA LYS A 276 21.66 -9.38 -18.30
C LYS A 276 21.78 -10.88 -18.59
N LYS A 277 20.97 -11.70 -17.93
CA LYS A 277 20.86 -13.16 -18.15
C LYS A 277 19.69 -13.54 -19.05
N GLU A 278 19.06 -12.55 -19.70
CA GLU A 278 17.88 -12.77 -20.56
C GLU A 278 16.70 -13.46 -19.83
N ILE A 279 16.67 -13.34 -18.48
CA ILE A 279 15.55 -13.84 -17.67
C ILE A 279 14.42 -12.81 -17.74
N LEU A 280 13.23 -13.28 -18.13
CA LEU A 280 12.09 -12.42 -18.40
C LEU A 280 11.46 -11.90 -17.10
N GLU A 281 11.07 -10.65 -17.10
CA GLU A 281 10.11 -10.12 -16.12
C GLU A 281 8.73 -10.73 -16.38
N TYR A 282 8.02 -11.04 -15.31
CA TYR A 282 6.59 -11.37 -15.38
C TYR A 282 5.74 -10.09 -15.43
N MET A 283 6.17 -9.06 -14.68
CA MET A 283 5.50 -7.78 -14.60
C MET A 283 6.54 -6.65 -14.51
N GLY A 284 6.29 -5.53 -15.18
CA GLY A 284 7.21 -4.38 -15.23
C GLY A 284 7.19 -3.54 -13.96
N SER A 285 7.70 -4.07 -12.86
CA SER A 285 7.79 -3.35 -11.59
C SER A 285 8.85 -2.25 -11.59
N TYR A 286 8.54 -1.16 -10.89
CA TYR A 286 9.44 -0.01 -10.68
C TYR A 286 9.83 0.19 -9.21
N THR A 287 9.37 -0.70 -8.32
CA THR A 287 9.53 -0.57 -6.87
C THR A 287 10.34 -1.72 -6.28
N ASN A 288 10.31 -1.85 -4.97
CA ASN A 288 11.02 -2.85 -4.18
C ASN A 288 10.64 -4.31 -4.48
N GLN A 289 9.58 -4.57 -5.22
CA GLN A 289 9.14 -5.91 -5.60
C GLN A 289 9.47 -6.19 -7.07
N GLN A 290 10.22 -7.26 -7.36
CA GLN A 290 10.58 -7.67 -8.71
C GLN A 290 10.05 -9.06 -9.01
N PHE A 291 9.27 -9.19 -10.07
CA PHE A 291 8.64 -10.45 -10.49
C PHE A 291 9.34 -10.97 -11.74
N VAL A 292 9.92 -12.16 -11.65
CA VAL A 292 10.68 -12.78 -12.74
C VAL A 292 10.22 -14.21 -13.00
N ILE A 293 10.49 -14.68 -14.22
CA ILE A 293 10.13 -16.04 -14.66
C ILE A 293 11.38 -16.90 -14.64
N LEU A 294 11.48 -17.84 -13.72
CA LEU A 294 12.60 -18.75 -13.58
C LEU A 294 12.28 -20.13 -14.15
N SER A 295 13.28 -20.77 -14.78
CA SER A 295 13.23 -22.20 -14.99
C SER A 295 13.36 -22.95 -13.65
N LYS A 296 12.96 -24.19 -13.63
CA LYS A 296 13.05 -25.02 -12.41
C LYS A 296 14.51 -25.17 -11.92
N GLU A 297 15.47 -25.28 -12.82
CA GLU A 297 16.89 -25.33 -12.50
C GLU A 297 17.40 -24.02 -11.87
N GLN A 298 16.99 -22.88 -12.40
CA GLN A 298 17.35 -21.55 -11.87
C GLN A 298 16.74 -21.34 -10.49
N GLU A 299 15.46 -21.72 -10.32
CA GLU A 299 14.77 -21.64 -9.04
C GLU A 299 15.45 -22.53 -7.97
N GLU A 300 15.74 -23.80 -8.30
CA GLU A 300 16.42 -24.74 -7.39
C GLU A 300 17.81 -24.21 -7.00
N LYS A 301 18.58 -23.65 -7.94
CA LYS A 301 19.91 -23.10 -7.67
C LYS A 301 19.85 -21.90 -6.73
N LEU A 302 18.97 -20.93 -6.97
CA LEU A 302 18.84 -19.76 -6.11
C LEU A 302 18.25 -20.09 -4.74
N SER A 303 17.30 -21.03 -4.66
CA SER A 303 16.66 -21.42 -3.41
C SER A 303 17.61 -22.11 -2.41
N GLN A 304 18.80 -22.57 -2.83
CA GLN A 304 19.81 -23.09 -1.94
C GLN A 304 20.36 -22.02 -0.96
N LYS A 305 20.30 -20.74 -1.36
CA LYS A 305 20.93 -19.63 -0.64
C LYS A 305 19.95 -18.52 -0.27
N TYR A 306 18.92 -18.31 -1.10
CA TYR A 306 17.95 -17.23 -0.98
C TYR A 306 16.55 -17.76 -0.70
N ILE A 307 15.77 -16.98 0.06
CA ILE A 307 14.34 -17.18 0.24
C ILE A 307 13.64 -16.07 -0.54
N PHE A 308 12.83 -16.45 -1.51
CA PHE A 308 11.96 -15.58 -2.31
C PHE A 308 10.55 -16.16 -2.35
N GLU A 309 9.56 -15.43 -2.84
CA GLU A 309 8.16 -15.84 -2.86
C GLU A 309 7.81 -16.50 -4.20
N LEU A 310 7.11 -17.63 -4.17
CA LEU A 310 6.50 -18.23 -5.34
C LEU A 310 5.12 -17.55 -5.56
N ASP A 311 4.98 -16.81 -6.65
CA ASP A 311 3.76 -16.10 -7.01
C ASP A 311 2.83 -16.93 -7.91
N GLY A 312 3.40 -17.87 -8.67
CA GLY A 312 2.64 -18.79 -9.51
C GLY A 312 3.51 -19.69 -10.39
N VAL A 313 2.84 -20.55 -11.14
CA VAL A 313 3.49 -21.43 -12.14
C VAL A 313 2.81 -21.24 -13.49
N LEU A 314 3.61 -21.01 -14.52
CA LEU A 314 3.14 -20.84 -15.89
C LEU A 314 2.75 -22.19 -16.53
N PRO A 315 1.93 -22.20 -17.59
CA PRO A 315 1.52 -23.45 -18.27
C PRO A 315 2.69 -24.28 -18.83
N ASP A 316 3.84 -23.67 -19.07
CA ASP A 316 5.06 -24.33 -19.53
C ASP A 316 5.93 -24.90 -18.40
N GLY A 317 5.49 -24.76 -17.16
CA GLY A 317 6.14 -25.28 -15.95
C GLY A 317 7.19 -24.35 -15.33
N ARG A 318 7.43 -23.15 -15.88
CA ARG A 318 8.30 -22.14 -15.27
C ARG A 318 7.61 -21.47 -14.10
N SER A 319 8.39 -21.07 -13.11
CA SER A 319 7.90 -20.40 -11.91
C SER A 319 7.91 -18.88 -12.07
N VAL A 320 6.81 -18.23 -11.68
CA VAL A 320 6.81 -16.79 -11.41
C VAL A 320 7.22 -16.60 -9.97
N VAL A 321 8.32 -15.90 -9.74
CA VAL A 321 8.85 -15.67 -8.40
C VAL A 321 9.03 -14.18 -8.13
N ARG A 322 8.81 -13.78 -6.87
CA ARG A 322 9.00 -12.41 -6.42
C ARG A 322 10.23 -12.30 -5.53
N PHE A 323 11.14 -11.39 -5.91
CA PHE A 323 12.20 -10.88 -5.06
C PHE A 323 11.78 -9.52 -4.51
N CYS A 324 11.85 -9.36 -3.19
CA CYS A 324 11.42 -8.17 -2.49
C CYS A 324 12.56 -7.63 -1.63
N THR A 325 13.03 -6.42 -1.93
CA THR A 325 13.91 -5.66 -1.03
C THR A 325 13.08 -4.89 0.00
N SER A 326 13.70 -4.43 1.05
CA SER A 326 13.06 -3.61 2.07
C SER A 326 14.00 -2.53 2.58
N TRP A 327 13.49 -1.66 3.40
CA TRP A 327 14.27 -0.64 4.11
C TRP A 327 15.46 -1.20 4.88
N SER A 328 15.45 -2.48 5.24
CA SER A 328 16.47 -3.18 6.00
C SER A 328 17.44 -4.00 5.15
N THR A 329 17.18 -4.15 3.84
CA THR A 329 18.06 -4.89 2.93
C THR A 329 19.42 -4.21 2.82
N THR A 330 20.50 -4.98 2.99
CA THR A 330 21.85 -4.44 2.90
C THR A 330 22.39 -4.50 1.47
N ASP A 331 23.40 -3.65 1.19
CA ASP A 331 24.04 -3.65 -0.13
C ASP A 331 24.88 -4.93 -0.35
N GLU A 332 25.38 -5.54 0.72
CA GLU A 332 26.09 -6.81 0.69
C GLU A 332 25.17 -7.95 0.23
N GLU A 333 23.96 -8.04 0.80
CA GLU A 333 22.95 -9.05 0.40
C GLU A 333 22.57 -8.91 -1.06
N VAL A 334 22.37 -7.67 -1.53
CA VAL A 334 22.03 -7.38 -2.93
C VAL A 334 23.20 -7.72 -3.86
N ASN A 335 24.44 -7.34 -3.50
CA ASN A 335 25.64 -7.65 -4.30
C ASN A 335 25.81 -9.16 -4.44
N GLU A 336 25.61 -9.91 -3.35
CA GLU A 336 25.72 -11.36 -3.36
C GLU A 336 24.69 -12.01 -4.28
N LEU A 337 23.40 -11.58 -4.18
CA LEU A 337 22.34 -12.07 -5.07
C LEU A 337 22.62 -11.71 -6.55
N VAL A 338 23.05 -10.49 -6.83
CA VAL A 338 23.37 -10.03 -8.19
C VAL A 338 24.49 -10.90 -8.80
N GLN A 339 25.54 -11.21 -8.04
CA GLN A 339 26.62 -12.08 -8.52
C GLN A 339 26.12 -13.50 -8.80
N ASP A 340 25.30 -14.07 -7.93
CA ASP A 340 24.75 -15.42 -8.10
C ASP A 340 23.77 -15.49 -9.28
N ILE A 341 22.97 -14.44 -9.52
CA ILE A 341 22.12 -14.32 -10.72
C ILE A 341 23.00 -14.31 -11.98
N LEU A 342 24.07 -13.51 -12.00
CA LEU A 342 24.99 -13.44 -13.14
C LEU A 342 25.76 -14.75 -13.38
N ALA A 343 25.83 -15.65 -12.41
CA ALA A 343 26.43 -16.98 -12.52
C ALA A 343 25.43 -18.10 -12.90
N LEU A 344 24.11 -17.77 -13.06
CA LEU A 344 23.14 -18.69 -13.63
C LEU A 344 23.45 -18.99 -15.09
#